data_ff71a620b534ea732107e62f704eeaa7
#
_entry.id   ff71a620b534ea732107e62f704eeaa7
#
_cell.length_a   1.000
_cell.length_b   1.000
_cell.length_c   1.000
_cell.angle_alpha   90.00
_cell.angle_beta   90.00
_cell.angle_gamma   90.00
#
_symmetry.space_group_name_H-M   'P 1'
#
loop_
_entity.id
_entity.type
_entity.pdbx_description
1 polymer ?
#
loop_
_entity_poly.entity_id
_entity_poly.type
_entity_poly.pdbx_seq_one_letter_code
_entity_poly.pdbx_strand_id
1 'polypeptide(L)'
;IQAFEPLLIEGKAIQLHPLVCAAFNADFDGDQMAVHVPLSVEAQLEARSLMMSTNNILSPANGEPIIVPSQDIVLGIYYLTREDINAKGEGMIFSNVEEVSRAYYSNEVHIHAKIIVRMDIVEKGETEFKTKKIETTVGRALFSKILPKGLPFDLINKNMDKKSISSAIDTCYRVLGLKATVIFADQLMYMGYEYATKSGVSFCLDDMIIPDTKNTILGDAENEVKEIETQYQAGLVTRGERYNKVVDIWSKTNDQVAKAMMSKLGKDVKKDAEGKDQEQPSFNSIFMMADSGARGSAAQIRQLAGMRGLMAKPDGSIIETPITANFREGLNVLQYFISTHGARKGLACLLYTSPSPRDS
;
A
#
# COMPACT_ATOMS: atom_id res chain seq x y z
N ILE A 1 1.33 25.00 -5.93
CA ILE A 1 1.17 25.51 -7.31
C ILE A 1 2.28 24.91 -8.14
N GLN A 2 1.95 24.34 -9.32
CA GLN A 2 2.91 23.81 -10.30
C GLN A 2 2.53 24.31 -11.69
N ALA A 3 3.52 24.43 -12.57
CA ALA A 3 3.30 24.77 -13.97
C ALA A 3 3.21 23.50 -14.83
N PHE A 4 2.35 23.56 -15.84
CA PHE A 4 2.13 22.51 -16.82
C PHE A 4 2.08 23.11 -18.23
N GLU A 5 2.47 22.34 -19.21
CA GLU A 5 2.16 22.66 -20.60
C GLU A 5 0.74 22.15 -20.92
N PRO A 6 -0.16 23.02 -21.43
CA PRO A 6 -1.53 22.63 -21.70
C PRO A 6 -1.62 21.77 -22.95
N LEU A 7 -2.38 20.67 -22.87
CA LEU A 7 -2.81 19.87 -24.00
C LEU A 7 -4.31 20.03 -24.16
N LEU A 8 -4.74 20.49 -25.36
CA LEU A 8 -6.16 20.68 -25.63
C LEU A 8 -6.86 19.33 -25.83
N ILE A 9 -7.93 19.14 -25.09
CA ILE A 9 -8.78 17.95 -25.12
C ILE A 9 -10.26 18.35 -25.24
N GLU A 10 -11.09 17.44 -25.70
CA GLU A 10 -12.54 17.61 -25.64
C GLU A 10 -13.06 17.35 -24.23
N GLY A 11 -14.05 18.14 -23.80
CA GLY A 11 -14.66 17.99 -22.48
C GLY A 11 -14.56 19.26 -21.64
N LYS A 12 -15.12 19.20 -20.40
CA LYS A 12 -15.19 20.33 -19.47
C LYS A 12 -14.36 20.10 -18.20
N ALA A 13 -13.61 19.01 -18.13
CA ALA A 13 -12.80 18.66 -16.97
C ALA A 13 -11.31 18.76 -17.30
N ILE A 14 -10.53 19.14 -16.29
CA ILE A 14 -9.06 19.12 -16.35
C ILE A 14 -8.58 17.68 -16.14
N GLN A 15 -7.80 17.16 -17.07
CA GLN A 15 -7.10 15.89 -16.89
C GLN A 15 -5.75 16.17 -16.26
N LEU A 16 -5.48 15.53 -15.12
CA LEU A 16 -4.25 15.70 -14.37
C LEU A 16 -3.43 14.40 -14.40
N HIS A 17 -2.11 14.53 -14.58
CA HIS A 17 -1.22 13.39 -14.57
C HIS A 17 -1.23 12.69 -13.19
N PRO A 18 -1.36 11.35 -13.12
CA PRO A 18 -1.51 10.63 -11.84
C PRO A 18 -0.38 10.87 -10.84
N LEU A 19 0.86 11.00 -11.29
CA LEU A 19 2.02 11.18 -10.41
C LEU A 19 2.03 12.54 -9.69
N VAL A 20 1.30 13.54 -10.17
CA VAL A 20 1.22 14.85 -9.49
C VAL A 20 0.01 14.97 -8.57
N CYS A 21 -0.91 14.00 -8.58
CA CYS A 21 -2.09 14.00 -7.71
C CYS A 21 -1.72 14.05 -6.22
N ALA A 22 -0.66 13.35 -5.82
CA ALA A 22 -0.18 13.36 -4.44
C ALA A 22 0.30 14.75 -4.00
N ALA A 23 0.98 15.50 -4.88
CA ALA A 23 1.46 16.86 -4.62
C ALA A 23 0.32 17.87 -4.43
N PHE A 24 -0.79 17.68 -5.15
CA PHE A 24 -1.99 18.51 -5.04
C PHE A 24 -2.98 18.01 -3.99
N ASN A 25 -2.75 16.83 -3.43
CA ASN A 25 -3.73 16.10 -2.62
C ASN A 25 -5.08 16.02 -3.32
N ALA A 26 -5.05 15.78 -4.64
CA ALA A 26 -6.23 15.76 -5.51
C ALA A 26 -6.67 14.33 -5.79
N ASP A 27 -7.98 14.14 -5.82
CA ASP A 27 -8.63 12.96 -6.37
C ASP A 27 -9.64 13.38 -7.45
N PHE A 28 -10.31 12.42 -8.06
CA PHE A 28 -11.20 12.68 -9.17
C PHE A 28 -12.70 12.53 -8.79
N ASP A 29 -13.03 12.86 -7.55
CA ASP A 29 -14.39 12.77 -7.00
C ASP A 29 -15.21 14.08 -7.16
N GLY A 30 -14.62 15.11 -7.77
CA GLY A 30 -15.23 16.41 -7.99
C GLY A 30 -14.41 17.59 -7.48
N ASP A 31 -13.13 17.36 -7.16
CA ASP A 31 -12.20 18.42 -6.76
C ASP A 31 -12.11 19.53 -7.81
N GLN A 32 -12.03 20.77 -7.34
CA GLN A 32 -11.87 21.96 -8.18
C GLN A 32 -10.46 22.52 -8.05
N MET A 33 -9.91 22.99 -9.17
CA MET A 33 -8.62 23.65 -9.22
C MET A 33 -8.72 25.00 -9.91
N ALA A 34 -7.96 25.98 -9.42
CA ALA A 34 -7.78 27.26 -10.08
C ALA A 34 -6.66 27.18 -11.12
N VAL A 35 -6.89 27.76 -12.29
CA VAL A 35 -5.90 27.87 -13.36
C VAL A 35 -5.47 29.33 -13.48
N HIS A 36 -4.14 29.56 -13.48
CA HIS A 36 -3.53 30.87 -13.64
C HIS A 36 -2.68 30.89 -14.90
N VAL A 37 -2.84 31.93 -15.72
CA VAL A 37 -2.05 32.11 -16.94
C VAL A 37 -1.00 33.20 -16.69
N PRO A 38 0.32 32.89 -16.80
CA PRO A 38 1.37 33.90 -16.64
C PRO A 38 1.33 34.87 -17.81
N LEU A 39 1.20 36.19 -17.52
CA LEU A 39 1.01 37.23 -18.53
C LEU A 39 2.35 37.88 -18.97
N SER A 40 3.31 38.05 -18.05
CA SER A 40 4.58 38.68 -18.37
C SER A 40 5.62 37.60 -18.80
N VAL A 41 6.64 38.04 -19.56
CA VAL A 41 7.73 37.17 -20.01
C VAL A 41 8.53 36.64 -18.82
N GLU A 42 8.75 37.45 -17.80
CA GLU A 42 9.43 37.07 -16.56
C GLU A 42 8.65 35.97 -15.83
N ALA A 43 7.34 36.14 -15.70
CA ALA A 43 6.48 35.11 -15.07
C ALA A 43 6.48 33.80 -15.87
N GLN A 44 6.50 33.85 -17.20
CA GLN A 44 6.61 32.67 -18.06
C GLN A 44 7.96 31.95 -17.88
N LEU A 45 9.06 32.71 -17.75
CA LEU A 45 10.38 32.15 -17.49
C LEU A 45 10.46 31.48 -16.11
N GLU A 46 9.93 32.13 -15.09
CA GLU A 46 9.84 31.54 -13.75
C GLU A 46 8.99 30.26 -13.74
N ALA A 47 7.84 30.29 -14.42
CA ALA A 47 6.99 29.10 -14.53
C ALA A 47 7.72 27.92 -15.19
N ARG A 48 8.47 28.16 -16.27
CA ARG A 48 9.23 27.11 -16.98
C ARG A 48 10.45 26.62 -16.20
N SER A 49 11.21 27.53 -15.61
CA SER A 49 12.49 27.17 -14.96
C SER A 49 12.31 26.60 -13.55
N LEU A 50 11.35 27.13 -12.77
CA LEU A 50 11.20 26.82 -11.36
C LEU A 50 9.94 26.02 -11.03
N MET A 51 8.83 26.29 -11.72
CA MET A 51 7.51 25.77 -11.31
C MET A 51 7.04 24.54 -12.09
N MET A 52 7.72 24.15 -13.16
CA MET A 52 7.34 22.96 -13.92
C MET A 52 7.26 21.73 -13.01
N SER A 53 6.21 20.93 -13.14
CA SER A 53 6.00 19.71 -12.37
C SER A 53 7.17 18.72 -12.49
N THR A 54 7.80 18.67 -13.66
CA THR A 54 8.99 17.86 -13.91
C THR A 54 10.22 18.30 -13.11
N ASN A 55 10.30 19.57 -12.69
CA ASN A 55 11.40 20.07 -11.88
C ASN A 55 11.16 19.90 -10.38
N ASN A 56 9.93 19.62 -9.97
CA ASN A 56 9.52 19.52 -8.57
C ASN A 56 9.37 18.03 -8.15
N ILE A 57 10.46 17.28 -8.15
CA ILE A 57 10.47 15.86 -7.79
C ILE A 57 10.52 15.68 -6.28
N LEU A 58 11.30 16.52 -5.58
CA LEU A 58 11.47 16.43 -4.13
C LEU A 58 10.55 17.39 -3.38
N SER A 59 10.02 16.94 -2.25
CA SER A 59 9.26 17.78 -1.34
C SER A 59 10.17 18.80 -0.65
N PRO A 60 9.82 20.09 -0.63
CA PRO A 60 10.58 21.10 0.11
C PRO A 60 10.50 20.92 1.63
N ALA A 61 9.54 20.15 2.15
CA ALA A 61 9.35 19.95 3.58
C ALA A 61 10.38 18.98 4.19
N ASN A 62 10.64 17.86 3.52
CA ASN A 62 11.47 16.76 4.04
C ASN A 62 12.51 16.25 3.06
N GLY A 63 12.55 16.75 1.81
CA GLY A 63 13.47 16.30 0.77
C GLY A 63 13.21 14.90 0.23
N GLU A 64 12.07 14.29 0.57
CA GLU A 64 11.65 13.01 -0.01
C GLU A 64 10.97 13.21 -1.37
N PRO A 65 11.00 12.21 -2.27
CA PRO A 65 10.28 12.30 -3.53
C PRO A 65 8.78 12.48 -3.31
N ILE A 66 8.19 13.49 -3.96
CA ILE A 66 6.74 13.73 -3.97
C ILE A 66 6.06 13.03 -5.15
N ILE A 67 6.81 12.81 -6.24
CA ILE A 67 6.36 12.05 -7.41
C ILE A 67 6.55 10.57 -7.13
N VAL A 68 5.70 10.01 -6.26
CA VAL A 68 5.73 8.61 -5.90
C VAL A 68 4.44 7.94 -6.39
N PRO A 69 4.57 6.81 -7.10
CA PRO A 69 3.41 6.02 -7.48
C PRO A 69 2.54 5.63 -6.28
N SER A 70 1.25 5.53 -6.53
CA SER A 70 0.26 5.17 -5.51
C SER A 70 -0.77 4.19 -6.07
N GLN A 71 -1.58 3.61 -5.18
CA GLN A 71 -2.75 2.79 -5.52
C GLN A 71 -2.41 1.69 -6.57
N ASP A 72 -3.07 1.69 -7.71
CA ASP A 72 -2.98 0.63 -8.72
C ASP A 72 -1.57 0.46 -9.30
N ILE A 73 -0.81 1.55 -9.40
CA ILE A 73 0.57 1.51 -9.89
C ILE A 73 1.44 0.69 -8.94
N VAL A 74 1.32 0.94 -7.63
CA VAL A 74 2.05 0.19 -6.61
C VAL A 74 1.62 -1.27 -6.59
N LEU A 75 0.30 -1.53 -6.68
CA LEU A 75 -0.24 -2.89 -6.69
C LEU A 75 0.29 -3.70 -7.89
N GLY A 76 0.29 -3.09 -9.09
CA GLY A 76 0.78 -3.75 -10.30
C GLY A 76 2.27 -4.09 -10.24
N ILE A 77 3.11 -3.16 -9.72
CA ILE A 77 4.54 -3.41 -9.55
C ILE A 77 4.79 -4.44 -8.44
N TYR A 78 4.06 -4.37 -7.35
CA TYR A 78 4.15 -5.35 -6.28
C TYR A 78 3.78 -6.75 -6.80
N TYR A 79 2.68 -6.88 -7.55
CA TYR A 79 2.31 -8.14 -8.18
C TYR A 79 3.39 -8.64 -9.14
N LEU A 80 3.93 -7.78 -10.00
CA LEU A 80 5.00 -8.10 -10.94
C LEU A 80 6.26 -8.68 -10.25
N THR A 81 6.62 -8.14 -9.09
CA THR A 81 7.86 -8.48 -8.40
C THR A 81 7.72 -9.61 -7.38
N ARG A 82 6.51 -10.15 -7.19
CA ARG A 82 6.26 -11.30 -6.31
C ARG A 82 6.90 -12.57 -6.85
N GLU A 83 7.21 -13.47 -5.92
CA GLU A 83 7.70 -14.81 -6.19
C GLU A 83 6.61 -15.83 -5.80
N ASP A 84 6.44 -16.86 -6.58
CA ASP A 84 5.51 -17.97 -6.33
C ASP A 84 6.24 -19.29 -6.45
N ILE A 85 6.14 -20.12 -5.40
CA ILE A 85 6.80 -21.42 -5.31
C ILE A 85 6.11 -22.41 -6.26
N ASN A 86 6.90 -23.20 -6.96
CA ASN A 86 6.44 -24.22 -7.93
C ASN A 86 5.62 -23.60 -9.10
N ALA A 87 5.98 -22.39 -9.52
CA ALA A 87 5.37 -21.77 -10.69
C ALA A 87 5.90 -22.37 -11.99
N LYS A 88 5.08 -22.38 -13.04
CA LYS A 88 5.47 -22.92 -14.36
C LYS A 88 6.77 -22.27 -14.85
N GLY A 89 7.79 -23.08 -15.16
CA GLY A 89 9.09 -22.62 -15.64
C GLY A 89 10.09 -22.27 -14.55
N GLU A 90 9.85 -22.67 -13.30
CA GLU A 90 10.81 -22.48 -12.22
C GLU A 90 12.14 -23.18 -12.51
N GLY A 91 13.25 -22.51 -12.19
CA GLY A 91 14.60 -23.01 -12.40
C GLY A 91 15.16 -22.90 -13.83
N MET A 92 14.38 -22.40 -14.80
CA MET A 92 14.88 -22.19 -16.17
C MET A 92 15.99 -21.15 -16.23
N ILE A 93 16.92 -21.38 -17.16
CA ILE A 93 18.09 -20.51 -17.37
C ILE A 93 17.95 -19.81 -18.72
N PHE A 94 18.09 -18.48 -18.70
CA PHE A 94 17.97 -17.62 -19.88
C PHE A 94 19.27 -16.87 -20.18
N SER A 95 19.55 -16.68 -21.47
CA SER A 95 20.76 -16.01 -21.93
C SER A 95 20.66 -14.49 -21.80
N ASN A 96 19.46 -13.92 -21.89
CA ASN A 96 19.20 -12.49 -21.76
C ASN A 96 17.73 -12.20 -21.40
N VAL A 97 17.43 -10.94 -21.08
CA VAL A 97 16.07 -10.50 -20.70
C VAL A 97 15.08 -10.58 -21.87
N GLU A 98 15.54 -10.46 -23.11
CA GLU A 98 14.69 -10.58 -24.31
C GLU A 98 14.16 -12.02 -24.48
N GLU A 99 14.99 -13.01 -24.19
CA GLU A 99 14.58 -14.41 -24.19
C GLU A 99 13.54 -14.69 -23.12
N VAL A 100 13.71 -14.13 -21.91
CA VAL A 100 12.70 -14.18 -20.83
C VAL A 100 11.37 -13.60 -21.32
N SER A 101 11.40 -12.44 -21.99
CA SER A 101 10.20 -11.82 -22.53
C SER A 101 9.47 -12.73 -23.53
N ARG A 102 10.22 -13.33 -24.46
CA ARG A 102 9.63 -14.24 -25.46
C ARG A 102 9.00 -15.47 -24.80
N ALA A 103 9.69 -16.08 -23.83
CA ALA A 103 9.19 -17.22 -23.08
C ALA A 103 7.92 -16.86 -22.29
N TYR A 104 7.87 -15.66 -21.70
CA TYR A 104 6.70 -15.16 -21.00
C TYR A 104 5.50 -14.97 -21.96
N TYR A 105 5.70 -14.29 -23.08
CA TYR A 105 4.61 -14.07 -24.04
C TYR A 105 4.16 -15.37 -24.75
N SER A 106 5.01 -16.39 -24.81
CA SER A 106 4.67 -17.73 -25.31
C SER A 106 4.01 -18.60 -24.22
N ASN A 107 3.76 -18.09 -23.01
CA ASN A 107 3.23 -18.83 -21.86
C ASN A 107 4.06 -20.06 -21.45
N GLU A 108 5.36 -20.08 -21.74
CA GLU A 108 6.26 -21.14 -21.29
C GLU A 108 6.66 -20.97 -19.84
N VAL A 109 6.73 -19.74 -19.36
CA VAL A 109 7.07 -19.36 -17.97
C VAL A 109 6.01 -18.48 -17.35
N HIS A 110 5.75 -18.67 -16.07
CA HIS A 110 4.86 -17.83 -15.28
C HIS A 110 5.61 -16.58 -14.79
N ILE A 111 4.92 -15.46 -14.63
CA ILE A 111 5.52 -14.17 -14.22
C ILE A 111 6.23 -14.22 -12.87
N HIS A 112 5.72 -15.04 -11.95
CA HIS A 112 6.25 -15.20 -10.59
C HIS A 112 7.28 -16.34 -10.47
N ALA A 113 7.59 -17.04 -11.56
CA ALA A 113 8.54 -18.14 -11.56
C ALA A 113 9.95 -17.63 -11.26
N LYS A 114 10.66 -18.33 -10.37
CA LYS A 114 12.06 -18.10 -10.07
C LYS A 114 12.92 -18.65 -11.20
N ILE A 115 13.77 -17.81 -11.79
CA ILE A 115 14.61 -18.11 -12.95
C ILE A 115 16.04 -17.64 -12.73
N ILE A 116 16.95 -18.16 -13.55
CA ILE A 116 18.33 -17.67 -13.63
C ILE A 116 18.52 -16.99 -14.97
N VAL A 117 18.92 -15.71 -14.92
CA VAL A 117 19.11 -14.92 -16.14
C VAL A 117 20.52 -14.33 -16.17
N ARG A 118 21.11 -14.28 -17.34
CA ARG A 118 22.36 -13.55 -17.58
C ARG A 118 22.04 -12.12 -17.95
N MET A 119 22.51 -11.18 -17.13
CA MET A 119 22.25 -9.75 -17.28
C MET A 119 23.51 -8.93 -17.12
N ASP A 120 23.55 -7.80 -17.82
CA ASP A 120 24.57 -6.78 -17.62
C ASP A 120 24.11 -5.88 -16.47
N ILE A 121 24.83 -5.92 -15.37
CA ILE A 121 24.52 -5.15 -14.15
C ILE A 121 25.64 -4.20 -13.81
N VAL A 122 25.27 -3.11 -13.15
CA VAL A 122 26.19 -2.20 -12.50
C VAL A 122 26.21 -2.53 -11.01
N GLU A 123 27.38 -2.79 -10.45
CA GLU A 123 27.53 -2.99 -9.01
C GLU A 123 27.50 -1.66 -8.28
N LYS A 124 27.06 -1.69 -7.01
CA LYS A 124 26.94 -0.48 -6.20
C LYS A 124 28.30 0.20 -6.04
N GLY A 125 28.43 1.40 -6.63
CA GLY A 125 29.67 2.18 -6.61
C GLY A 125 30.59 1.99 -7.80
N GLU A 126 30.24 1.15 -8.77
CA GLU A 126 30.96 0.96 -10.03
C GLU A 126 30.20 1.62 -11.18
N THR A 127 30.93 2.01 -12.21
CA THR A 127 30.36 2.58 -13.46
C THR A 127 30.40 1.59 -14.62
N GLU A 128 31.11 0.48 -14.45
CA GLU A 128 31.28 -0.53 -15.49
C GLU A 128 30.20 -1.62 -15.41
N PHE A 129 29.75 -2.05 -16.58
CA PHE A 129 28.81 -3.17 -16.70
C PHE A 129 29.54 -4.49 -16.59
N LYS A 130 29.08 -5.35 -15.69
CA LYS A 130 29.54 -6.73 -15.55
C LYS A 130 28.41 -7.69 -15.88
N THR A 131 28.67 -8.61 -16.80
CA THR A 131 27.69 -9.66 -17.14
C THR A 131 27.76 -10.75 -16.08
N LYS A 132 26.66 -10.93 -15.33
CA LYS A 132 26.53 -11.97 -14.30
C LYS A 132 25.27 -12.82 -14.51
N LYS A 133 25.31 -14.04 -14.01
CA LYS A 133 24.11 -14.88 -13.83
C LYS A 133 23.48 -14.53 -12.49
N ILE A 134 22.22 -14.19 -12.53
CA ILE A 134 21.48 -13.71 -11.35
C ILE A 134 20.22 -14.56 -11.18
N GLU A 135 19.96 -14.98 -9.96
CA GLU A 135 18.67 -15.54 -9.58
C GLU A 135 17.67 -14.41 -9.38
N THR A 136 16.55 -14.51 -10.08
CA THR A 136 15.49 -13.50 -10.03
C THR A 136 14.16 -14.13 -10.45
N THR A 137 13.10 -13.34 -10.50
CA THR A 137 11.83 -13.78 -11.09
C THR A 137 11.65 -13.22 -12.49
N VAL A 138 10.80 -13.86 -13.28
CA VAL A 138 10.44 -13.39 -14.63
C VAL A 138 9.98 -11.93 -14.57
N GLY A 139 9.11 -11.59 -13.61
CA GLY A 139 8.60 -10.23 -13.45
C GLY A 139 9.69 -9.21 -13.13
N ARG A 140 10.64 -9.53 -12.24
CA ARG A 140 11.76 -8.63 -11.93
C ARG A 140 12.71 -8.48 -13.11
N ALA A 141 12.93 -9.55 -13.90
CA ALA A 141 13.69 -9.46 -15.14
C ALA A 141 13.00 -8.56 -16.18
N LEU A 142 11.67 -8.61 -16.30
CA LEU A 142 10.91 -7.68 -17.16
C LEU A 142 10.98 -6.25 -16.63
N PHE A 143 10.94 -6.07 -15.33
CA PHE A 143 11.07 -4.76 -14.68
C PHE A 143 12.43 -4.12 -14.97
N SER A 144 13.49 -4.90 -15.11
CA SER A 144 14.83 -4.37 -15.43
C SER A 144 14.88 -3.61 -16.75
N LYS A 145 13.95 -3.83 -17.68
CA LYS A 145 13.91 -3.11 -18.97
C LYS A 145 13.67 -1.62 -18.84
N ILE A 146 12.94 -1.21 -17.81
CA ILE A 146 12.68 0.22 -17.54
C ILE A 146 13.70 0.83 -16.60
N LEU A 147 14.58 0.01 -16.00
CA LEU A 147 15.60 0.52 -15.09
C LEU A 147 16.63 1.36 -15.88
N PRO A 148 16.84 2.64 -15.55
CA PRO A 148 17.84 3.46 -16.20
C PRO A 148 19.25 2.87 -16.06
N LYS A 149 20.05 2.96 -17.12
CA LYS A 149 21.44 2.53 -17.11
C LYS A 149 22.23 3.30 -16.04
N GLY A 150 22.90 2.58 -15.17
CA GLY A 150 23.67 3.16 -14.05
C GLY A 150 23.06 2.92 -12.67
N LEU A 151 21.88 2.32 -12.59
CA LEU A 151 21.32 1.87 -11.32
C LEU A 151 21.59 0.37 -11.09
N PRO A 152 21.94 -0.04 -9.86
CA PRO A 152 22.15 -1.44 -9.54
C PRO A 152 20.84 -2.23 -9.60
N PHE A 153 20.89 -3.43 -10.17
CA PHE A 153 19.72 -4.32 -10.27
C PHE A 153 19.17 -4.75 -8.89
N ASP A 154 20.01 -4.79 -7.87
CA ASP A 154 19.62 -5.16 -6.50
C ASP A 154 18.54 -4.26 -5.91
N LEU A 155 18.39 -3.03 -6.41
CA LEU A 155 17.31 -2.13 -5.99
C LEU A 155 15.93 -2.70 -6.30
N ILE A 156 15.79 -3.46 -7.39
CA ILE A 156 14.53 -3.99 -7.88
C ILE A 156 14.42 -5.52 -7.73
N ASN A 157 15.48 -6.22 -7.35
CA ASN A 157 15.47 -7.68 -7.15
C ASN A 157 14.91 -8.09 -5.79
N LYS A 158 13.78 -7.50 -5.42
CA LYS A 158 13.01 -7.77 -4.19
C LYS A 158 11.54 -7.50 -4.44
N ASN A 159 10.69 -7.84 -3.49
CA ASN A 159 9.30 -7.40 -3.53
C ASN A 159 9.23 -5.88 -3.43
N MET A 160 8.64 -5.23 -4.42
CA MET A 160 8.59 -3.77 -4.54
C MET A 160 7.31 -3.24 -3.90
N ASP A 161 7.37 -2.92 -2.62
CA ASP A 161 6.34 -2.17 -1.91
C ASP A 161 6.48 -0.65 -2.15
N LYS A 162 5.52 0.13 -1.71
CA LYS A 162 5.50 1.59 -1.88
C LYS A 162 6.78 2.27 -1.37
N LYS A 163 7.35 1.78 -0.26
CA LYS A 163 8.58 2.33 0.32
C LYS A 163 9.80 2.02 -0.54
N SER A 164 9.88 0.80 -1.05
CA SER A 164 10.97 0.37 -1.95
C SER A 164 10.94 1.14 -3.28
N ILE A 165 9.74 1.39 -3.83
CA ILE A 165 9.57 2.20 -5.03
C ILE A 165 10.02 3.64 -4.78
N SER A 166 9.61 4.25 -3.67
CA SER A 166 10.04 5.60 -3.29
C SER A 166 11.57 5.69 -3.14
N SER A 167 12.18 4.70 -2.48
CA SER A 167 13.64 4.61 -2.34
C SER A 167 14.36 4.44 -3.69
N ALA A 168 13.78 3.68 -4.63
CA ALA A 168 14.34 3.52 -5.97
C ALA A 168 14.29 4.84 -6.76
N ILE A 169 13.20 5.61 -6.65
CA ILE A 169 13.07 6.93 -7.28
C ILE A 169 14.06 7.92 -6.67
N ASP A 170 14.21 7.94 -5.33
CA ASP A 170 15.20 8.80 -4.65
C ASP A 170 16.62 8.47 -5.09
N THR A 171 16.96 7.19 -5.14
CA THR A 171 18.29 6.74 -5.61
C THR A 171 18.52 7.13 -7.07
N CYS A 172 17.52 6.97 -7.93
CA CYS A 172 17.59 7.40 -9.33
C CYS A 172 17.87 8.90 -9.44
N TYR A 173 17.16 9.70 -8.67
CA TYR A 173 17.35 11.16 -8.65
C TYR A 173 18.77 11.57 -8.22
N ARG A 174 19.29 10.95 -7.17
CA ARG A 174 20.63 11.27 -6.63
C ARG A 174 21.74 10.83 -7.54
N VAL A 175 21.60 9.71 -8.25
CA VAL A 175 22.66 9.15 -9.10
C VAL A 175 22.62 9.69 -10.53
N LEU A 176 21.44 9.74 -11.14
CA LEU A 176 21.26 10.04 -12.56
C LEU A 176 20.63 11.41 -12.84
N GLY A 177 20.15 12.08 -11.81
CA GLY A 177 19.56 13.42 -11.90
C GLY A 177 18.12 13.44 -12.42
N LEU A 178 17.64 14.66 -12.64
CA LEU A 178 16.24 15.01 -12.86
C LEU A 178 15.60 14.25 -14.05
N LYS A 179 16.20 14.38 -15.23
CA LYS A 179 15.61 13.87 -16.48
C LYS A 179 15.39 12.36 -16.48
N ALA A 180 16.40 11.62 -16.01
CA ALA A 180 16.31 10.15 -15.93
C ALA A 180 15.24 9.72 -14.94
N THR A 181 15.07 10.44 -13.84
CA THR A 181 14.08 10.13 -12.81
C THR A 181 12.66 10.35 -13.31
N VAL A 182 12.38 11.43 -14.03
CA VAL A 182 11.05 11.69 -14.61
C VAL A 182 10.68 10.60 -15.60
N ILE A 183 11.59 10.24 -16.50
CA ILE A 183 11.36 9.17 -17.50
C ILE A 183 11.13 7.82 -16.80
N PHE A 184 11.94 7.52 -15.79
CA PHE A 184 11.79 6.29 -15.01
C PHE A 184 10.45 6.23 -14.28
N ALA A 185 10.04 7.31 -13.62
CA ALA A 185 8.76 7.38 -12.92
C ALA A 185 7.56 7.21 -13.87
N ASP A 186 7.64 7.80 -15.06
CA ASP A 186 6.59 7.69 -16.08
C ASP A 186 6.50 6.25 -16.63
N GLN A 187 7.62 5.64 -17.00
CA GLN A 187 7.66 4.24 -17.45
C GLN A 187 7.17 3.28 -16.36
N LEU A 188 7.52 3.54 -15.11
CA LEU A 188 7.08 2.77 -13.94
C LEU A 188 5.57 2.88 -13.75
N MET A 189 4.99 4.05 -13.98
CA MET A 189 3.54 4.25 -13.94
C MET A 189 2.83 3.39 -15.01
N TYR A 190 3.27 3.44 -16.25
CA TYR A 190 2.67 2.64 -17.32
C TYR A 190 2.79 1.14 -17.08
N MET A 191 3.96 0.68 -16.65
CA MET A 191 4.17 -0.72 -16.28
C MET A 191 3.27 -1.13 -15.10
N GLY A 192 3.14 -0.27 -14.09
CA GLY A 192 2.26 -0.52 -12.95
C GLY A 192 0.81 -0.72 -13.38
N TYR A 193 0.27 0.13 -14.23
CA TYR A 193 -1.08 -0.02 -14.76
C TYR A 193 -1.26 -1.27 -15.62
N GLU A 194 -0.30 -1.58 -16.49
CA GLU A 194 -0.34 -2.79 -17.31
C GLU A 194 -0.44 -4.05 -16.44
N TYR A 195 0.42 -4.16 -15.43
CA TYR A 195 0.43 -5.35 -14.58
C TYR A 195 -0.66 -5.35 -13.52
N ALA A 196 -1.19 -4.22 -13.11
CA ALA A 196 -2.41 -4.15 -12.32
C ALA A 196 -3.61 -4.70 -13.09
N THR A 197 -3.73 -4.35 -14.37
CA THR A 197 -4.77 -4.89 -15.26
C THR A 197 -4.60 -6.40 -15.47
N LYS A 198 -3.38 -6.87 -15.74
CA LYS A 198 -3.09 -8.30 -15.94
C LYS A 198 -3.28 -9.12 -14.66
N SER A 199 -3.05 -8.54 -13.48
CA SER A 199 -3.22 -9.23 -12.21
C SER A 199 -4.67 -9.57 -11.91
N GLY A 200 -5.63 -8.76 -12.38
CA GLY A 200 -7.05 -8.95 -12.13
C GLY A 200 -7.41 -8.98 -10.64
N VAL A 201 -6.61 -8.32 -9.78
CA VAL A 201 -6.81 -8.33 -8.34
C VAL A 201 -8.14 -7.70 -7.98
N SER A 202 -9.00 -8.48 -7.34
CA SER A 202 -10.29 -8.07 -6.80
C SER A 202 -10.47 -8.75 -5.44
N PHE A 203 -11.40 -8.29 -4.64
CA PHE A 203 -11.66 -8.91 -3.33
C PHE A 203 -13.15 -9.18 -3.11
N CYS A 204 -13.45 -10.21 -2.36
CA CYS A 204 -14.78 -10.57 -1.96
C CYS A 204 -14.85 -10.84 -0.44
N LEU A 205 -16.02 -11.23 0.05
CA LEU A 205 -16.19 -11.53 1.48
C LEU A 205 -15.35 -12.72 1.94
N ASP A 206 -15.12 -13.69 1.07
CA ASP A 206 -14.35 -14.90 1.39
C ASP A 206 -12.87 -14.63 1.58
N ASP A 207 -12.33 -13.57 0.96
CA ASP A 207 -10.95 -13.14 1.12
C ASP A 207 -10.67 -12.57 2.52
N MET A 208 -11.72 -12.18 3.26
CA MET A 208 -11.63 -11.69 4.63
C MET A 208 -11.58 -12.87 5.60
N ILE A 209 -10.41 -13.49 5.77
CA ILE A 209 -10.24 -14.68 6.60
C ILE A 209 -10.28 -14.32 8.09
N ILE A 210 -11.26 -14.89 8.81
CA ILE A 210 -11.38 -14.73 10.27
C ILE A 210 -10.46 -15.77 10.94
N PRO A 211 -9.62 -15.39 11.92
CA PRO A 211 -8.78 -16.34 12.62
C PRO A 211 -9.61 -17.27 13.52
N ASP A 212 -9.32 -18.57 13.48
CA ASP A 212 -10.06 -19.57 14.29
C ASP A 212 -9.84 -19.37 15.79
N THR A 213 -8.71 -18.80 16.17
CA THR A 213 -8.34 -18.48 17.55
C THR A 213 -9.05 -17.25 18.11
N LYS A 214 -9.85 -16.53 17.30
CA LYS A 214 -10.53 -15.31 17.75
C LYS A 214 -11.40 -15.55 18.98
N ASN A 215 -12.23 -16.61 18.94
CA ASN A 215 -13.18 -16.89 20.02
C ASN A 215 -12.49 -17.30 21.32
N THR A 216 -11.37 -17.99 21.26
CA THR A 216 -10.58 -18.33 22.44
C THR A 216 -9.95 -17.09 23.08
N ILE A 217 -9.34 -16.22 22.28
CA ILE A 217 -8.74 -14.97 22.73
C ILE A 217 -9.81 -14.04 23.37
N LEU A 218 -10.99 -13.96 22.76
CA LEU A 218 -12.10 -13.18 23.33
C LEU A 218 -12.61 -13.76 24.64
N GLY A 219 -12.75 -15.09 24.74
CA GLY A 219 -13.19 -15.78 25.95
C GLY A 219 -12.23 -15.57 27.13
N ASP A 220 -10.92 -15.63 26.90
CA ASP A 220 -9.90 -15.35 27.89
C ASP A 220 -10.00 -13.90 28.39
N ALA A 221 -10.12 -12.94 27.49
CA ALA A 221 -10.27 -11.53 27.84
C ALA A 221 -11.56 -11.25 28.62
N GLU A 222 -12.68 -11.88 28.27
CA GLU A 222 -13.93 -11.76 29.02
C GLU A 222 -13.81 -12.31 30.44
N ASN A 223 -13.06 -13.39 30.65
CA ASN A 223 -12.82 -13.94 31.97
C ASN A 223 -11.95 -13.00 32.81
N GLU A 224 -10.88 -12.43 32.23
CA GLU A 224 -10.04 -11.41 32.93
C GLU A 224 -10.88 -10.18 33.33
N VAL A 225 -11.76 -9.71 32.45
CA VAL A 225 -12.66 -8.58 32.75
C VAL A 225 -13.63 -8.91 33.88
N LYS A 226 -14.19 -10.14 33.92
CA LYS A 226 -15.06 -10.60 35.01
C LYS A 226 -14.32 -10.67 36.35
N GLU A 227 -13.05 -11.10 36.35
CA GLU A 227 -12.24 -11.09 37.57
C GLU A 227 -12.03 -9.67 38.11
N ILE A 228 -11.75 -8.70 37.27
CA ILE A 228 -11.62 -7.30 37.66
C ILE A 228 -12.95 -6.74 38.19
N GLU A 229 -14.07 -7.11 37.57
CA GLU A 229 -15.38 -6.71 38.04
C GLU A 229 -15.68 -7.28 39.45
N THR A 230 -15.33 -8.53 39.72
CA THR A 230 -15.47 -9.13 41.07
C THR A 230 -14.57 -8.43 42.08
N GLN A 231 -13.34 -8.06 41.72
CA GLN A 231 -12.45 -7.29 42.57
C GLN A 231 -13.01 -5.89 42.89
N TYR A 232 -13.63 -5.25 41.92
CA TYR A 232 -14.30 -3.96 42.08
C TYR A 232 -15.50 -4.07 43.05
N GLN A 233 -16.36 -5.10 42.86
CA GLN A 233 -17.48 -5.36 43.78
C GLN A 233 -17.06 -5.69 45.20
N ALA A 234 -15.87 -6.33 45.36
CA ALA A 234 -15.28 -6.59 46.65
C ALA A 234 -14.60 -5.34 47.29
N GLY A 235 -14.59 -4.21 46.59
CA GLY A 235 -13.98 -2.96 47.04
C GLY A 235 -12.46 -2.92 47.03
N LEU A 236 -11.82 -3.86 46.33
CA LEU A 236 -10.35 -3.94 46.25
C LEU A 236 -9.75 -2.98 45.20
N VAL A 237 -10.57 -2.52 44.24
CA VAL A 237 -10.14 -1.68 43.13
C VAL A 237 -11.07 -0.48 43.01
N THR A 238 -10.51 0.70 42.74
CA THR A 238 -11.30 1.93 42.51
C THR A 238 -11.95 1.93 41.15
N ARG A 239 -12.99 2.76 40.92
CA ARG A 239 -13.67 2.90 39.64
C ARG A 239 -12.72 3.30 38.52
N GLY A 240 -11.77 4.19 38.77
CA GLY A 240 -10.77 4.64 37.80
C GLY A 240 -9.78 3.54 37.42
N GLU A 241 -9.31 2.77 38.41
CA GLU A 241 -8.43 1.63 38.17
C GLU A 241 -9.14 0.50 37.38
N ARG A 242 -10.40 0.19 37.73
CA ARG A 242 -11.21 -0.76 36.96
C ARG A 242 -11.31 -0.34 35.49
N TYR A 243 -11.67 0.92 35.24
CA TYR A 243 -11.77 1.47 33.88
C TYR A 243 -10.47 1.30 33.10
N ASN A 244 -9.34 1.73 33.68
CA ASN A 244 -8.04 1.63 33.01
C ASN A 244 -7.64 0.18 32.74
N LYS A 245 -7.83 -0.72 33.70
CA LYS A 245 -7.54 -2.16 33.53
C LYS A 245 -8.38 -2.80 32.42
N VAL A 246 -9.67 -2.51 32.37
CA VAL A 246 -10.58 -3.04 31.34
C VAL A 246 -10.18 -2.54 29.95
N VAL A 247 -9.86 -1.25 29.82
CA VAL A 247 -9.39 -0.67 28.55
C VAL A 247 -8.06 -1.31 28.11
N ASP A 248 -7.14 -1.53 29.03
CA ASP A 248 -5.87 -2.17 28.74
C ASP A 248 -6.03 -3.63 28.27
N ILE A 249 -6.90 -4.40 28.93
CA ILE A 249 -7.19 -5.79 28.52
C ILE A 249 -7.72 -5.80 27.09
N TRP A 250 -8.73 -4.99 26.78
CA TRP A 250 -9.34 -4.96 25.45
C TRP A 250 -8.40 -4.42 24.38
N SER A 251 -7.50 -3.49 24.72
CA SER A 251 -6.46 -3.02 23.82
C SER A 251 -5.46 -4.14 23.47
N LYS A 252 -4.98 -4.88 24.47
CA LYS A 252 -4.10 -6.04 24.26
C LYS A 252 -4.78 -7.14 23.45
N THR A 253 -6.04 -7.45 23.78
CA THR A 253 -6.83 -8.44 23.06
C THR A 253 -6.99 -8.06 21.59
N ASN A 254 -7.28 -6.80 21.31
CA ASN A 254 -7.39 -6.28 19.97
C ASN A 254 -6.10 -6.45 19.16
N ASP A 255 -4.93 -6.21 19.78
CA ASP A 255 -3.64 -6.42 19.15
C ASP A 255 -3.30 -7.91 18.94
N GLN A 256 -3.70 -8.78 19.87
CA GLN A 256 -3.55 -10.22 19.72
C GLN A 256 -4.39 -10.77 18.56
N VAL A 257 -5.65 -10.36 18.47
CA VAL A 257 -6.54 -10.73 17.35
C VAL A 257 -5.99 -10.19 16.03
N ALA A 258 -5.46 -8.96 16.01
CA ALA A 258 -4.85 -8.39 14.82
C ALA A 258 -3.62 -9.19 14.36
N LYS A 259 -2.74 -9.58 15.28
CA LYS A 259 -1.56 -10.41 14.97
C LYS A 259 -1.96 -11.80 14.46
N ALA A 260 -2.92 -12.46 15.11
CA ALA A 260 -3.42 -13.75 14.68
C ALA A 260 -4.05 -13.70 13.28
N MET A 261 -4.84 -12.65 13.02
CA MET A 261 -5.44 -12.39 11.72
C MET A 261 -4.39 -12.18 10.63
N MET A 262 -3.43 -11.28 10.87
CA MET A 262 -2.37 -11.00 9.89
C MET A 262 -1.47 -12.21 9.64
N SER A 263 -1.19 -13.02 10.65
CA SER A 263 -0.44 -14.25 10.48
C SER A 263 -1.19 -15.28 9.61
N LYS A 264 -2.51 -15.42 9.79
CA LYS A 264 -3.33 -16.34 9.00
C LYS A 264 -3.57 -15.84 7.58
N LEU A 265 -3.81 -14.53 7.43
CA LEU A 265 -4.06 -13.90 6.13
C LEU A 265 -2.80 -13.80 5.27
N GLY A 266 -1.64 -13.61 5.91
CA GLY A 266 -0.37 -13.29 5.24
C GLY A 266 0.45 -14.50 4.81
N LYS A 267 0.06 -15.72 5.17
CA LYS A 267 0.84 -16.92 4.88
C LYS A 267 0.01 -17.97 4.16
N ASP A 268 0.54 -18.42 3.03
CA ASP A 268 0.06 -19.58 2.30
C ASP A 268 1.10 -20.69 2.36
N VAL A 269 0.65 -21.95 2.52
CA VAL A 269 1.52 -23.11 2.47
C VAL A 269 1.37 -23.76 1.10
N LYS A 270 2.45 -23.79 0.34
CA LYS A 270 2.52 -24.50 -0.94
C LYS A 270 3.54 -25.61 -0.89
N LYS A 271 3.31 -26.64 -1.72
CA LYS A 271 4.26 -27.74 -1.90
C LYS A 271 5.30 -27.36 -2.94
N ASP A 272 6.56 -27.51 -2.56
CA ASP A 272 7.70 -27.39 -3.45
C ASP A 272 7.73 -28.56 -4.47
N ALA A 273 8.59 -28.46 -5.48
CA ALA A 273 8.81 -29.52 -6.46
C ALA A 273 9.20 -30.87 -5.83
N GLU A 274 9.79 -30.86 -4.63
CA GLU A 274 10.11 -32.04 -3.83
C GLU A 274 8.96 -32.58 -2.95
N GLY A 275 7.79 -31.87 -2.97
CA GLY A 275 6.62 -32.24 -2.14
C GLY A 275 6.68 -31.79 -0.68
N LYS A 276 7.68 -30.98 -0.31
CA LYS A 276 7.79 -30.38 1.03
C LYS A 276 6.91 -29.13 1.14
N ASP A 277 6.24 -28.98 2.25
CA ASP A 277 5.45 -27.79 2.54
C ASP A 277 6.38 -26.60 2.84
N GLN A 278 6.27 -25.55 2.04
CA GLN A 278 6.96 -24.27 2.24
C GLN A 278 5.96 -23.15 2.47
N GLU A 279 6.27 -22.29 3.43
CA GLU A 279 5.49 -21.06 3.68
C GLU A 279 5.94 -19.98 2.70
N GLN A 280 4.96 -19.34 2.05
CA GLN A 280 5.17 -18.14 1.24
C GLN A 280 4.20 -17.04 1.67
N PRO A 281 4.52 -15.76 1.36
CA PRO A 281 3.55 -14.67 1.53
C PRO A 281 2.30 -14.95 0.70
N SER A 282 1.12 -14.75 1.30
CA SER A 282 -0.16 -15.06 0.66
C SER A 282 -0.43 -14.23 -0.60
N PHE A 283 -1.08 -14.82 -1.58
CA PHE A 283 -1.64 -14.13 -2.74
C PHE A 283 -3.07 -13.63 -2.51
N ASN A 284 -3.53 -13.60 -1.26
CA ASN A 284 -4.82 -12.99 -0.92
C ASN A 284 -4.83 -11.52 -1.32
N SER A 285 -5.88 -11.11 -2.05
CA SER A 285 -6.00 -9.75 -2.61
C SER A 285 -5.94 -8.66 -1.54
N ILE A 286 -6.61 -8.87 -0.40
CA ILE A 286 -6.62 -7.91 0.71
C ILE A 286 -5.24 -7.78 1.35
N PHE A 287 -4.55 -8.91 1.54
CA PHE A 287 -3.19 -8.91 2.05
C PHE A 287 -2.24 -8.18 1.09
N MET A 288 -2.31 -8.47 -0.21
CA MET A 288 -1.46 -7.80 -1.21
C MET A 288 -1.69 -6.29 -1.24
N MET A 289 -2.94 -5.81 -1.15
CA MET A 289 -3.24 -4.37 -1.13
C MET A 289 -2.64 -3.67 0.09
N ALA A 290 -2.67 -4.30 1.26
CA ALA A 290 -2.15 -3.72 2.49
C ALA A 290 -0.63 -3.83 2.61
N ASP A 291 -0.05 -4.99 2.28
CA ASP A 291 1.39 -5.25 2.38
C ASP A 291 2.17 -4.41 1.37
N SER A 292 1.65 -4.25 0.15
CA SER A 292 2.23 -3.36 -0.85
C SER A 292 2.18 -1.88 -0.48
N GLY A 293 1.28 -1.49 0.45
CA GLY A 293 0.98 -0.10 0.75
C GLY A 293 0.19 0.63 -0.35
N ALA A 294 -0.42 -0.12 -1.28
CA ALA A 294 -1.25 0.44 -2.34
C ALA A 294 -2.53 1.05 -1.80
N ARG A 295 -3.27 0.31 -1.00
CA ARG A 295 -4.51 0.77 -0.36
C ARG A 295 -4.81 -0.01 0.91
N GLY A 296 -5.33 0.69 1.91
CA GLY A 296 -5.67 0.10 3.19
C GLY A 296 -4.48 0.01 4.15
N SER A 297 -4.80 -0.11 5.42
CA SER A 297 -3.84 -0.31 6.49
C SER A 297 -4.19 -1.56 7.29
N ALA A 298 -3.25 -2.14 8.01
CA ALA A 298 -3.49 -3.26 8.91
C ALA A 298 -4.63 -2.97 9.91
N ALA A 299 -4.77 -1.71 10.35
CA ALA A 299 -5.87 -1.28 11.22
C ALA A 299 -7.24 -1.35 10.54
N GLN A 300 -7.33 -1.03 9.24
CA GLN A 300 -8.57 -1.14 8.48
C GLN A 300 -8.94 -2.61 8.22
N ILE A 301 -7.97 -3.45 7.86
CA ILE A 301 -8.21 -4.90 7.66
C ILE A 301 -8.65 -5.56 8.96
N ARG A 302 -8.07 -5.17 10.10
CA ARG A 302 -8.48 -5.65 11.42
C ARG A 302 -9.97 -5.44 11.68
N GLN A 303 -10.51 -4.29 11.27
CA GLN A 303 -11.96 -4.03 11.41
C GLN A 303 -12.80 -4.87 10.47
N LEU A 304 -12.25 -5.29 9.31
CA LEU A 304 -12.96 -6.13 8.34
C LEU A 304 -13.02 -7.60 8.75
N ALA A 305 -11.93 -8.17 9.23
CA ALA A 305 -11.79 -9.62 9.48
C ALA A 305 -11.40 -9.99 10.93
N GLY A 306 -10.93 -9.06 11.73
CA GLY A 306 -10.58 -9.27 13.14
C GLY A 306 -11.70 -8.86 14.11
N MET A 307 -11.48 -7.75 14.81
CA MET A 307 -12.52 -7.10 15.61
C MET A 307 -12.41 -5.57 15.47
N ARG A 308 -13.52 -4.88 15.64
CA ARG A 308 -13.52 -3.43 15.54
C ARG A 308 -12.85 -2.75 16.74
N GLY A 309 -13.02 -3.34 17.94
CA GLY A 309 -12.35 -2.92 19.16
C GLY A 309 -13.04 -1.79 19.91
N LEU A 310 -12.26 -1.04 20.68
CA LEU A 310 -12.76 0.05 21.51
C LEU A 310 -13.10 1.29 20.67
N MET A 311 -14.21 1.95 21.04
CA MET A 311 -14.67 3.19 20.41
C MET A 311 -14.45 4.37 21.33
N ALA A 312 -14.00 5.50 20.77
CA ALA A 312 -13.89 6.76 21.49
C ALA A 312 -15.19 7.55 21.37
N LYS A 313 -15.57 8.23 22.44
CA LYS A 313 -16.64 9.23 22.43
C LYS A 313 -16.12 10.55 21.85
N PRO A 314 -17.02 11.49 21.49
CA PRO A 314 -16.60 12.80 21.00
C PRO A 314 -15.81 13.64 22.03
N ASP A 315 -15.92 13.34 23.32
CA ASP A 315 -15.17 13.94 24.40
C ASP A 315 -13.74 13.37 24.58
N GLY A 316 -13.37 12.37 23.75
CA GLY A 316 -12.08 11.68 23.82
C GLY A 316 -12.03 10.52 24.80
N SER A 317 -13.06 10.29 25.63
CA SER A 317 -13.12 9.14 26.51
C SER A 317 -13.42 7.85 25.72
N ILE A 318 -12.87 6.73 26.18
CA ILE A 318 -13.06 5.42 25.54
C ILE A 318 -14.29 4.73 26.16
N ILE A 319 -15.09 4.09 25.34
CA ILE A 319 -16.22 3.27 25.81
C ILE A 319 -15.66 1.93 26.26
N GLU A 320 -15.95 1.54 27.53
CA GLU A 320 -15.43 0.31 28.14
C GLU A 320 -15.85 -0.96 27.39
N THR A 321 -17.02 -0.96 26.78
CA THR A 321 -17.54 -2.11 26.03
C THR A 321 -16.96 -2.11 24.63
N PRO A 322 -16.13 -3.09 24.25
CA PRO A 322 -15.56 -3.17 22.90
C PRO A 322 -16.62 -3.71 21.92
N ILE A 323 -16.37 -3.44 20.64
CA ILE A 323 -17.07 -4.09 19.54
C ILE A 323 -16.23 -5.31 19.14
N THR A 324 -16.66 -6.50 19.56
CA THR A 324 -15.96 -7.76 19.30
C THR A 324 -16.24 -8.29 17.89
N ALA A 325 -17.34 -7.90 17.28
CA ALA A 325 -17.66 -8.25 15.91
C ALA A 325 -16.81 -7.47 14.89
N ASN A 326 -16.61 -8.07 13.74
CA ASN A 326 -16.03 -7.44 12.56
C ASN A 326 -17.11 -7.14 11.50
N PHE A 327 -16.75 -6.46 10.43
CA PHE A 327 -17.69 -6.13 9.36
C PHE A 327 -18.15 -7.36 8.56
N ARG A 328 -17.33 -8.41 8.46
CA ARG A 328 -17.70 -9.65 7.79
C ARG A 328 -18.80 -10.40 8.54
N GLU A 329 -18.70 -10.49 9.87
CA GLU A 329 -19.70 -11.13 10.73
C GLU A 329 -20.98 -10.30 10.84
N GLY A 330 -20.86 -8.99 10.66
CA GLY A 330 -21.93 -8.04 10.88
C GLY A 330 -22.03 -7.58 12.34
N LEU A 331 -22.38 -6.32 12.54
CA LEU A 331 -22.57 -5.73 13.86
C LEU A 331 -24.00 -5.96 14.35
N ASN A 332 -24.17 -6.27 15.64
CA ASN A 332 -25.48 -6.25 16.23
C ASN A 332 -25.96 -4.79 16.46
N VAL A 333 -27.23 -4.61 16.81
CA VAL A 333 -27.85 -3.28 16.95
C VAL A 333 -27.09 -2.41 17.99
N LEU A 334 -26.72 -2.99 19.13
CA LEU A 334 -26.02 -2.28 20.20
C LEU A 334 -24.61 -1.87 19.75
N GLN A 335 -23.88 -2.78 19.11
CA GLN A 335 -22.54 -2.52 18.58
C GLN A 335 -22.57 -1.46 17.47
N TYR A 336 -23.59 -1.50 16.62
CA TYR A 336 -23.80 -0.46 15.61
C TYR A 336 -24.02 0.90 16.28
N PHE A 337 -24.88 0.96 17.32
CA PHE A 337 -25.19 2.19 18.04
C PHE A 337 -23.93 2.78 18.73
N ILE A 338 -23.13 1.95 19.38
CA ILE A 338 -21.84 2.35 19.97
C ILE A 338 -20.91 2.91 18.89
N SER A 339 -20.88 2.29 17.72
CA SER A 339 -20.01 2.72 16.62
C SER A 339 -20.39 4.08 16.01
N THR A 340 -21.66 4.50 16.14
CA THR A 340 -22.13 5.78 15.57
C THR A 340 -21.62 6.99 16.35
N HIS A 341 -21.25 6.85 17.62
CA HIS A 341 -20.79 7.97 18.46
C HIS A 341 -19.50 8.61 17.98
N GLY A 342 -18.53 7.84 17.46
CA GLY A 342 -17.26 8.35 17.02
C GLY A 342 -17.23 8.81 15.55
N ALA A 343 -17.62 7.93 14.60
CA ALA A 343 -17.44 8.18 13.18
C ALA A 343 -18.53 9.09 12.58
N ARG A 344 -19.80 8.77 12.80
CA ARG A 344 -20.91 9.55 12.16
C ARG A 344 -21.08 10.95 12.76
N LYS A 345 -20.94 11.07 14.06
CA LYS A 345 -21.06 12.38 14.73
C LYS A 345 -19.89 13.32 14.37
N GLY A 346 -18.67 12.76 14.24
CA GLY A 346 -17.53 13.51 13.76
C GLY A 346 -17.71 14.03 12.32
N LEU A 347 -18.21 13.17 11.42
CA LEU A 347 -18.53 13.57 10.04
C LEU A 347 -19.68 14.60 10.00
N ALA A 348 -20.73 14.42 10.79
CA ALA A 348 -21.82 15.38 10.86
C ALA A 348 -21.37 16.75 11.40
N CYS A 349 -20.50 16.77 12.41
CA CYS A 349 -19.91 18.00 12.92
C CYS A 349 -19.02 18.70 11.87
N LEU A 350 -18.20 17.94 11.12
CA LEU A 350 -17.36 18.49 10.04
C LEU A 350 -18.22 19.07 8.90
N LEU A 351 -19.29 18.40 8.50
CA LEU A 351 -20.21 18.90 7.48
C LEU A 351 -20.99 20.14 7.93
N TYR A 352 -21.25 20.27 9.23
CA TYR A 352 -22.00 21.42 9.79
C TYR A 352 -21.12 22.63 10.11
N THR A 353 -19.85 22.40 10.41
CA THR A 353 -18.91 23.46 10.82
C THR A 353 -17.96 23.92 9.72
N SER A 354 -17.79 23.16 8.65
CA SER A 354 -17.05 23.60 7.47
C SER A 354 -17.96 24.45 6.59
N PRO A 355 -17.65 25.75 6.36
CA PRO A 355 -18.39 26.51 5.37
C PRO A 355 -18.24 25.84 4.02
N SER A 356 -19.35 25.49 3.41
CA SER A 356 -19.36 24.95 2.06
C SER A 356 -18.72 25.97 1.11
N PRO A 357 -17.82 25.56 0.21
CA PRO A 357 -17.31 26.45 -0.83
C PRO A 357 -18.39 27.01 -1.75
N ARG A 358 -19.64 26.54 -1.62
CA ARG A 358 -20.80 27.06 -2.35
C ARG A 358 -21.50 28.20 -1.64
N ASP A 359 -21.16 28.48 -0.38
CA ASP A 359 -21.79 29.53 0.43
C ASP A 359 -20.93 30.81 0.52
N SER A 360 -19.84 30.91 -0.26
CA SER A 360 -18.97 32.07 -0.42
C SER A 360 -19.05 32.65 -1.82
#